data_b32739860c4318f889cde6873a0f9923
#
_entry.id   b32739860c4318f889cde6873a0f9923
#
_cell.length_a   1.000
_cell.length_b   1.000
_cell.length_c   1.000
_cell.angle_alpha   90.00
_cell.angle_beta   90.00
_cell.angle_gamma   90.00
#
_symmetry.space_group_name_H-M   'P 1'
#
loop_
_entity.id
_entity.type
_entity.pdbx_description
1 polymer ?
#
loop_
_entity_poly.entity_id
_entity_poly.type
_entity_poly.pdbx_seq_one_letter_code
_entity_poly.pdbx_strand_id
1 'polypeptide(L)'
;TIGAQTSANKTAQSEIYAQAIIPDLEFAIANLPATQSNYGRATKPAAQFLLGKVLLTRGYQPFGSATDFATAEGLFTNVIADYSFGLVASHKDLWNQDNQLNKEVIWAIQYSTDLILNGGDTGTGNRGHLYFGMEYDIQPGMIRDIANGRPFKRFRPTDYMVGQWA
;
A
#
# COMPACT_ATOMS: atom_id res chain seq x y z
N THR A 1 -1.23 23.35 -21.88
CA THR A 1 -0.42 22.16 -22.22
C THR A 1 0.73 22.13 -21.24
N ILE A 2 0.68 21.25 -20.27
CA ILE A 2 1.84 20.98 -19.40
C ILE A 2 2.84 20.29 -20.31
N GLY A 3 3.92 20.98 -20.64
CA GLY A 3 4.99 20.41 -21.44
C GLY A 3 5.63 19.26 -20.66
N ALA A 4 5.37 18.04 -21.06
CA ALA A 4 6.07 16.90 -20.49
C ALA A 4 7.55 17.03 -20.82
N GLN A 5 8.40 16.99 -19.79
CA GLN A 5 9.84 16.85 -20.01
C GLN A 5 10.10 15.50 -20.69
N THR A 6 10.59 15.56 -21.91
CA THR A 6 10.88 14.35 -22.71
C THR A 6 12.30 13.82 -22.49
N SER A 7 13.15 14.58 -21.79
CA SER A 7 14.50 14.15 -21.40
C SER A 7 14.49 13.66 -19.96
N ALA A 8 14.75 12.37 -19.75
CA ALA A 8 14.91 11.80 -18.42
C ALA A 8 16.31 12.14 -17.88
N ASN A 9 16.36 12.86 -16.77
CA ASN A 9 17.58 13.04 -15.99
C ASN A 9 17.61 11.98 -14.88
N LYS A 10 18.73 11.30 -14.74
CA LYS A 10 18.97 10.41 -13.60
C LYS A 10 19.34 11.25 -12.37
N THR A 11 18.35 11.84 -11.73
CA THR A 11 18.53 12.60 -10.48
C THR A 11 19.01 11.66 -9.36
N ALA A 12 19.93 12.13 -8.54
CA ALA A 12 20.41 11.35 -7.39
C ALA A 12 19.25 11.03 -6.43
N GLN A 13 19.24 9.81 -5.91
CA GLN A 13 18.18 9.37 -4.97
C GLN A 13 18.09 10.28 -3.73
N SER A 14 19.24 10.68 -3.18
CA SER A 14 19.29 11.63 -2.05
C SER A 14 18.57 12.94 -2.33
N GLU A 15 18.70 13.45 -3.56
CA GLU A 15 18.09 14.70 -3.99
C GLU A 15 16.56 14.54 -4.13
N ILE A 16 16.09 13.41 -4.66
CA ILE A 16 14.66 13.10 -4.76
C ILE A 16 14.03 13.04 -3.37
N TYR A 17 14.70 12.38 -2.40
CA TYR A 17 14.22 12.33 -1.02
C TYR A 17 14.14 13.74 -0.41
N ALA A 18 15.18 14.56 -0.57
CA ALA A 18 15.28 15.86 0.06
C ALA A 18 14.39 16.94 -0.57
N GLN A 19 14.20 16.90 -1.89
CA GLN A 19 13.53 17.98 -2.62
C GLN A 19 12.07 17.69 -2.98
N ALA A 20 11.67 16.43 -2.98
CA ALA A 20 10.31 16.04 -3.36
C ALA A 20 9.63 15.21 -2.26
N ILE A 21 10.10 13.99 -1.98
CA ILE A 21 9.33 13.02 -1.18
C ILE A 21 9.05 13.54 0.23
N ILE A 22 10.08 14.01 0.93
CA ILE A 22 9.94 14.44 2.33
C ILE A 22 9.15 15.75 2.43
N PRO A 23 9.48 16.82 1.69
CA PRO A 23 8.71 18.06 1.75
C PRO A 23 7.23 17.89 1.37
N ASP A 24 6.92 17.06 0.37
CA ASP A 24 5.54 16.79 -0.03
C ASP A 24 4.75 16.08 1.08
N LEU A 25 5.38 15.13 1.77
CA LEU A 25 4.75 14.41 2.88
C LEU A 25 4.60 15.30 4.12
N GLU A 26 5.57 16.15 4.43
CA GLU A 26 5.46 17.14 5.51
C GLU A 26 4.33 18.15 5.23
N PHE A 27 4.24 18.62 3.98
CA PHE A 27 3.12 19.46 3.56
C PHE A 27 1.78 18.73 3.69
N ALA A 28 1.71 17.46 3.29
CA ALA A 28 0.51 16.64 3.43
C ALA A 28 0.11 16.47 4.91
N ILE A 29 1.06 16.23 5.81
CA ILE A 29 0.80 16.12 7.25
C ILE A 29 0.26 17.44 7.82
N ALA A 30 0.79 18.58 7.37
CA ALA A 30 0.35 19.89 7.82
C ALA A 30 -1.07 20.25 7.36
N ASN A 31 -1.48 19.80 6.17
CA ASN A 31 -2.69 20.27 5.49
C ASN A 31 -3.83 19.26 5.41
N LEU A 32 -3.56 17.95 5.50
CA LEU A 32 -4.60 16.94 5.44
C LEU A 32 -5.38 16.85 6.77
N PRO A 33 -6.70 16.60 6.71
CA PRO A 33 -7.50 16.35 7.90
C PRO A 33 -7.19 14.96 8.49
N ALA A 34 -7.51 14.78 9.75
CA ALA A 34 -7.36 13.49 10.45
C ALA A 34 -8.25 12.39 9.86
N THR A 35 -9.45 12.77 9.39
CA THR A 35 -10.42 11.86 8.77
C THR A 35 -11.00 12.46 7.50
N GLN A 36 -11.51 11.62 6.62
CA GLN A 36 -12.17 12.03 5.38
C GLN A 36 -13.58 11.44 5.30
N SER A 37 -14.51 12.20 4.74
CA SER A 37 -15.89 11.72 4.51
C SER A 37 -15.94 10.61 3.46
N ASN A 38 -15.06 10.66 2.47
CA ASN A 38 -14.94 9.64 1.42
C ASN A 38 -13.78 8.71 1.76
N TYR A 39 -14.08 7.45 1.99
CA TYR A 39 -13.07 6.42 2.20
C TYR A 39 -12.14 6.31 0.98
N GLY A 40 -10.87 6.08 1.22
CA GLY A 40 -9.85 6.02 0.18
C GLY A 40 -9.14 7.36 -0.12
N ARG A 41 -9.68 8.50 0.32
CA ARG A 41 -8.96 9.77 0.27
C ARG A 41 -7.82 9.78 1.30
N ALA A 42 -6.71 10.42 0.93
CA ALA A 42 -5.57 10.56 1.83
C ALA A 42 -5.94 11.36 3.10
N THR A 43 -5.42 10.91 4.22
CA THR A 43 -5.60 11.51 5.55
C THR A 43 -4.26 11.86 6.17
N LYS A 44 -4.26 12.69 7.21
CA LYS A 44 -3.04 13.01 7.98
C LYS A 44 -2.32 11.76 8.49
N PRO A 45 -2.99 10.78 9.15
CA PRO A 45 -2.31 9.56 9.60
C PRO A 45 -1.72 8.73 8.45
N ALA A 46 -2.33 8.72 7.27
CA ALA A 46 -1.76 8.05 6.11
C ALA A 46 -0.44 8.71 5.66
N ALA A 47 -0.39 10.04 5.65
CA ALA A 47 0.82 10.80 5.33
C ALA A 47 1.92 10.61 6.41
N GLN A 48 1.55 10.63 7.69
CA GLN A 48 2.49 10.35 8.80
C GLN A 48 3.08 8.95 8.71
N PHE A 49 2.25 7.94 8.48
CA PHE A 49 2.70 6.57 8.32
C PHE A 49 3.63 6.41 7.12
N LEU A 50 3.29 7.04 6.00
CA LEU A 50 4.12 6.98 4.80
C LEU A 50 5.46 7.69 5.00
N LEU A 51 5.49 8.87 5.64
CA LEU A 51 6.73 9.56 5.98
C LEU A 51 7.58 8.73 6.94
N GLY A 52 7.00 8.09 7.93
CA GLY A 52 7.71 7.17 8.82
C GLY A 52 8.41 6.05 8.06
N LYS A 53 7.72 5.42 7.10
CA LYS A 53 8.32 4.39 6.22
C LYS A 53 9.44 4.94 5.34
N VAL A 54 9.26 6.14 4.79
CA VAL A 54 10.26 6.82 3.95
C VAL A 54 11.53 7.10 4.76
N LEU A 55 11.40 7.63 5.97
CA LEU A 55 12.54 7.93 6.86
C LEU A 55 13.21 6.65 7.35
N LEU A 56 12.44 5.63 7.73
CA LEU A 56 12.99 4.33 8.09
C LEU A 56 13.84 3.74 6.94
N THR A 57 13.34 3.85 5.70
CA THR A 57 14.07 3.38 4.51
C THR A 57 15.32 4.22 4.25
N ARG A 58 15.22 5.56 4.36
CA ARG A 58 16.35 6.48 4.18
C ARG A 58 17.45 6.25 5.21
N GLY A 59 17.11 5.96 6.45
CA GLY A 59 18.06 5.72 7.53
C GLY A 59 19.03 4.56 7.27
N TYR A 60 18.64 3.61 6.41
CA TYR A 60 19.53 2.53 5.96
C TYR A 60 20.38 2.88 4.73
N GLN A 61 20.19 4.07 4.15
CA GLN A 61 20.95 4.49 2.98
C GLN A 61 22.23 5.25 3.37
N PRO A 62 23.26 5.26 2.51
CA PRO A 62 24.49 6.03 2.77
C PRO A 62 24.25 7.54 2.95
N PHE A 63 23.11 8.05 2.45
CA PHE A 63 22.69 9.45 2.57
C PHE A 63 21.62 9.66 3.65
N GLY A 64 21.42 8.67 4.53
CA GLY A 64 20.49 8.77 5.66
C GLY A 64 20.91 9.83 6.68
N SER A 65 19.94 10.39 7.39
CA SER A 65 20.18 11.27 8.53
C SER A 65 20.29 10.46 9.82
N ALA A 66 21.13 10.93 10.75
CA ALA A 66 21.24 10.33 12.08
C ALA A 66 19.91 10.39 12.89
N THR A 67 18.99 11.26 12.49
CA THR A 67 17.68 11.42 13.16
C THR A 67 16.55 10.62 12.50
N ASP A 68 16.79 9.96 11.36
CA ASP A 68 15.73 9.32 10.60
C ASP A 68 14.96 8.26 11.39
N PHE A 69 15.68 7.40 12.10
CA PHE A 69 15.04 6.34 12.89
C PHE A 69 14.20 6.90 14.03
N ALA A 70 14.72 7.88 14.77
CA ALA A 70 13.99 8.50 15.88
C ALA A 70 12.75 9.27 15.38
N THR A 71 12.87 9.98 14.25
CA THR A 71 11.73 10.68 13.64
C THR A 71 10.68 9.68 13.13
N ALA A 72 11.09 8.58 12.50
CA ALA A 72 10.18 7.54 12.06
C ALA A 72 9.43 6.89 13.23
N GLU A 73 10.13 6.58 14.33
CA GLU A 73 9.54 6.06 15.57
C GLU A 73 8.48 7.02 16.12
N GLY A 74 8.78 8.32 16.21
CA GLY A 74 7.84 9.33 16.65
C GLY A 74 6.59 9.40 15.77
N LEU A 75 6.75 9.36 14.45
CA LEU A 75 5.61 9.35 13.53
C LEU A 75 4.73 8.11 13.70
N PHE A 76 5.30 6.92 13.85
CA PHE A 76 4.53 5.69 14.08
C PHE A 76 3.83 5.72 15.44
N THR A 77 4.51 6.21 16.48
CA THR A 77 3.92 6.37 17.81
C THR A 77 2.71 7.31 17.77
N ASN A 78 2.81 8.43 17.06
CA ASN A 78 1.68 9.36 16.89
C ASN A 78 0.52 8.70 16.14
N VAL A 79 0.78 7.90 15.09
CA VAL A 79 -0.27 7.18 14.37
C VAL A 79 -0.98 6.18 15.29
N ILE A 80 -0.27 5.51 16.19
CA ILE A 80 -0.86 4.56 17.14
C ILE A 80 -1.63 5.26 18.25
N ALA A 81 -1.11 6.37 18.78
CA ALA A 81 -1.65 7.03 19.96
C ALA A 81 -2.78 8.02 19.66
N ASP A 82 -2.67 8.78 18.56
CA ASP A 82 -3.53 9.93 18.29
C ASP A 82 -4.77 9.59 17.46
N TYR A 83 -4.85 8.38 16.91
CA TYR A 83 -5.95 7.96 16.05
C TYR A 83 -6.56 6.63 16.52
N SER A 84 -7.78 6.37 16.11
CA SER A 84 -8.55 5.17 16.52
C SER A 84 -8.15 3.88 15.77
N PHE A 85 -6.87 3.77 15.36
CA PHE A 85 -6.36 2.54 14.75
C PHE A 85 -6.07 1.47 15.80
N GLY A 86 -6.09 0.21 15.38
CA GLY A 86 -5.78 -0.90 16.25
C GLY A 86 -5.93 -2.22 15.52
N LEU A 87 -5.42 -3.29 16.10
CA LEU A 87 -5.51 -4.61 15.51
C LEU A 87 -6.94 -5.15 15.59
N VAL A 88 -7.37 -5.85 14.54
CA VAL A 88 -8.59 -6.68 14.57
C VAL A 88 -8.31 -7.99 15.30
N ALA A 89 -9.36 -8.63 15.82
CA ALA A 89 -9.22 -9.82 16.65
C ALA A 89 -8.72 -11.06 15.87
N SER A 90 -8.98 -11.11 14.58
CA SER A 90 -8.66 -12.25 13.73
C SER A 90 -8.08 -11.80 12.40
N HIS A 91 -7.03 -12.48 11.93
CA HIS A 91 -6.45 -12.24 10.61
C HIS A 91 -7.48 -12.44 9.48
N LYS A 92 -8.44 -13.35 9.66
CA LYS A 92 -9.55 -13.55 8.72
C LYS A 92 -10.41 -12.29 8.60
N ASP A 93 -10.65 -11.58 9.72
CA ASP A 93 -11.48 -10.37 9.72
C ASP A 93 -10.78 -9.20 9.02
N LEU A 94 -9.46 -9.15 9.03
CA LEU A 94 -8.68 -8.14 8.30
C LEU A 94 -8.94 -8.19 6.79
N TRP A 95 -9.08 -9.38 6.23
CA TRP A 95 -9.25 -9.61 4.80
C TRP A 95 -10.69 -9.90 4.39
N ASN A 96 -11.63 -9.79 5.32
CA ASN A 96 -13.04 -10.00 5.03
C ASN A 96 -13.57 -8.85 4.16
N GLN A 97 -14.19 -9.20 3.02
CA GLN A 97 -14.75 -8.25 2.07
C GLN A 97 -15.83 -7.36 2.71
N ASP A 98 -16.58 -7.87 3.69
CA ASP A 98 -17.58 -7.09 4.40
C ASP A 98 -17.01 -6.21 5.53
N ASN A 99 -15.69 -6.28 5.77
CA ASN A 99 -14.98 -5.53 6.82
C ASN A 99 -13.84 -4.67 6.27
N GLN A 100 -14.00 -4.11 5.07
CA GLN A 100 -12.95 -3.33 4.40
C GLN A 100 -12.58 -2.04 5.16
N LEU A 101 -13.50 -1.51 5.96
CA LEU A 101 -13.33 -0.27 6.75
C LEU A 101 -12.85 -0.56 8.18
N ASN A 102 -12.17 -1.68 8.41
CA ASN A 102 -11.74 -2.02 9.75
C ASN A 102 -10.62 -1.09 10.27
N LYS A 103 -10.50 -1.03 11.59
CA LYS A 103 -9.58 -0.12 12.30
C LYS A 103 -8.09 -0.41 12.09
N GLU A 104 -7.72 -1.54 11.48
CA GLU A 104 -6.31 -1.87 11.18
C GLU A 104 -5.84 -1.24 9.87
N VAL A 105 -6.77 -0.84 9.00
CA VAL A 105 -6.44 -0.25 7.70
C VAL A 105 -6.28 1.27 7.84
N ILE A 106 -5.04 1.75 7.73
CA ILE A 106 -4.73 3.19 7.78
C ILE A 106 -5.16 3.87 6.48
N TRP A 107 -4.89 3.24 5.36
CA TRP A 107 -5.27 3.72 4.03
C TRP A 107 -5.20 2.59 3.01
N ALA A 108 -6.15 2.56 2.08
CA ALA A 108 -6.20 1.57 1.01
C ALA A 108 -6.64 2.18 -0.30
N ILE A 109 -6.06 1.69 -1.40
CA ILE A 109 -6.51 2.01 -2.75
C ILE A 109 -7.85 1.30 -2.98
N GLN A 110 -8.86 2.07 -3.37
CA GLN A 110 -10.20 1.55 -3.57
C GLN A 110 -10.34 1.00 -4.98
N TYR A 111 -10.93 -0.18 -5.06
CA TYR A 111 -11.36 -0.81 -6.29
C TYR A 111 -12.88 -0.91 -6.31
N SER A 112 -13.48 -0.83 -7.49
CA SER A 112 -14.92 -0.92 -7.68
C SER A 112 -15.24 -2.02 -8.69
N THR A 113 -16.46 -2.54 -8.64
CA THR A 113 -17.01 -3.39 -9.69
C THR A 113 -17.50 -2.60 -10.89
N ASP A 114 -17.54 -1.27 -10.80
CA ASP A 114 -17.87 -0.39 -11.92
C ASP A 114 -16.77 -0.47 -12.98
N LEU A 115 -17.12 -0.92 -14.17
CA LEU A 115 -16.20 -1.10 -15.29
C LEU A 115 -15.50 0.19 -15.70
N ILE A 116 -16.17 1.34 -15.60
CA ILE A 116 -15.61 2.65 -15.96
C ILE A 116 -14.53 3.05 -14.95
N LEU A 117 -14.81 2.88 -13.65
CA LEU A 117 -13.88 3.22 -12.57
C LEU A 117 -12.75 2.21 -12.44
N ASN A 118 -12.96 0.99 -12.93
CA ASN A 118 -11.98 -0.10 -12.92
C ASN A 118 -11.09 -0.15 -14.18
N GLY A 119 -11.14 0.88 -15.01
CA GLY A 119 -10.33 0.96 -16.24
C GLY A 119 -11.01 0.38 -17.48
N GLY A 120 -12.33 0.16 -17.46
CA GLY A 120 -13.15 -0.08 -18.65
C GLY A 120 -13.11 -1.48 -19.26
N ASP A 121 -12.32 -2.41 -18.71
CA ASP A 121 -12.24 -3.78 -19.21
C ASP A 121 -12.23 -4.80 -18.06
N THR A 122 -12.78 -5.95 -18.34
CA THR A 122 -12.73 -7.10 -17.44
C THR A 122 -11.28 -7.49 -17.16
N GLY A 123 -10.76 -7.09 -16.04
CA GLY A 123 -9.42 -7.46 -15.60
C GLY A 123 -8.41 -6.32 -15.50
N THR A 124 -8.81 -5.07 -15.62
CA THR A 124 -7.93 -3.91 -15.38
C THR A 124 -7.91 -3.45 -13.92
N GLY A 125 -8.87 -3.87 -13.10
CA GLY A 125 -8.89 -3.60 -11.66
C GLY A 125 -7.76 -4.30 -10.88
N ASN A 126 -8.02 -4.62 -9.63
CA ASN A 126 -7.05 -5.35 -8.81
C ASN A 126 -6.79 -6.74 -9.38
N ARG A 127 -5.59 -6.94 -9.92
CA ARG A 127 -5.14 -8.21 -10.48
C ARG A 127 -4.34 -9.08 -9.51
N GLY A 128 -4.31 -8.73 -8.22
CA GLY A 128 -3.55 -9.48 -7.22
C GLY A 128 -3.89 -10.98 -7.24
N HIS A 129 -5.17 -11.31 -7.34
CA HIS A 129 -5.64 -12.69 -7.43
C HIS A 129 -5.09 -13.44 -8.66
N LEU A 130 -4.84 -12.75 -9.78
CA LEU A 130 -4.29 -13.38 -10.99
C LEU A 130 -2.79 -13.70 -10.86
N TYR A 131 -2.03 -12.84 -10.17
CA TYR A 131 -0.59 -13.02 -10.05
C TYR A 131 -0.19 -13.92 -8.88
N PHE A 132 -0.89 -13.80 -7.74
CA PHE A 132 -0.57 -14.51 -6.50
C PHE A 132 -1.45 -15.76 -6.29
N GLY A 133 -2.60 -15.84 -6.95
CA GLY A 133 -3.47 -17.00 -6.88
C GLY A 133 -2.84 -18.23 -7.51
N MET A 134 -3.11 -19.41 -6.94
CA MET A 134 -2.72 -20.68 -7.55
C MET A 134 -3.59 -21.00 -8.78
N GLU A 135 -3.05 -21.78 -9.70
CA GLU A 135 -3.82 -22.36 -10.83
C GLU A 135 -4.77 -23.43 -10.30
N TYR A 136 -5.88 -22.99 -9.70
CA TYR A 136 -6.82 -23.86 -9.02
C TYR A 136 -7.58 -24.80 -9.99
N ASP A 137 -7.80 -24.37 -11.21
CA ASP A 137 -8.56 -25.09 -12.25
C ASP A 137 -7.88 -26.37 -12.76
N ILE A 138 -6.61 -26.56 -12.42
CA ILE A 138 -5.88 -27.82 -12.67
C ILE A 138 -5.92 -28.77 -11.46
N GLN A 139 -6.52 -28.36 -10.35
CA GLN A 139 -6.63 -29.19 -9.17
C GLN A 139 -7.86 -30.10 -9.25
N PRO A 140 -7.77 -31.34 -8.78
CA PRO A 140 -8.92 -32.26 -8.79
C PRO A 140 -10.14 -31.67 -8.10
N GLY A 141 -11.29 -31.70 -8.77
CA GLY A 141 -12.56 -31.22 -8.22
C GLY A 141 -12.78 -29.71 -8.29
N MET A 142 -11.84 -28.95 -8.83
CA MET A 142 -12.01 -27.50 -9.02
C MET A 142 -12.38 -27.17 -10.47
N ILE A 143 -13.30 -26.20 -10.62
CA ILE A 143 -13.81 -25.75 -11.91
C ILE A 143 -13.31 -24.32 -12.14
N ARG A 144 -12.90 -24.02 -13.38
CA ARG A 144 -12.47 -22.71 -13.77
C ARG A 144 -13.61 -21.68 -13.67
N ASP A 145 -13.34 -20.59 -12.95
CA ASP A 145 -14.19 -19.40 -12.96
C ASP A 145 -13.83 -18.54 -14.18
N ILE A 146 -14.71 -18.57 -15.20
CA ILE A 146 -14.48 -17.83 -16.44
C ILE A 146 -14.62 -16.33 -16.24
N ALA A 147 -15.50 -15.91 -15.33
CA ALA A 147 -15.78 -14.48 -15.09
C ALA A 147 -14.61 -13.75 -14.44
N ASN A 148 -13.91 -14.41 -13.52
CA ASN A 148 -12.78 -13.81 -12.77
C ASN A 148 -11.40 -14.14 -13.35
N GLY A 149 -11.35 -14.91 -14.41
CA GLY A 149 -10.13 -15.28 -15.09
C GLY A 149 -9.34 -16.40 -14.39
N ARG A 150 -8.24 -16.79 -15.00
CA ARG A 150 -7.35 -17.84 -14.50
C ARG A 150 -6.13 -17.21 -13.84
N PRO A 151 -5.81 -17.55 -12.57
CA PRO A 151 -4.56 -17.14 -11.95
C PRO A 151 -3.34 -17.63 -12.71
N PHE A 152 -2.32 -16.79 -12.80
CA PHE A 152 -1.10 -17.06 -13.56
C PHE A 152 -0.01 -17.77 -12.75
N LYS A 153 -0.19 -17.91 -11.44
CA LYS A 153 0.81 -18.51 -10.51
C LYS A 153 2.22 -17.96 -10.73
N ARG A 154 2.34 -16.64 -10.91
CA ARG A 154 3.63 -16.02 -11.18
C ARG A 154 4.49 -15.85 -9.93
N PHE A 155 3.85 -15.81 -8.76
CA PHE A 155 4.50 -15.65 -7.48
C PHE A 155 4.05 -16.79 -6.55
N ARG A 156 4.97 -17.32 -5.78
CA ARG A 156 4.72 -18.30 -4.74
C ARG A 156 5.61 -18.00 -3.54
N PRO A 157 5.22 -18.38 -2.33
CA PRO A 157 6.11 -18.33 -1.18
C PRO A 157 7.39 -19.13 -1.46
N THR A 158 8.51 -18.66 -0.94
CA THR A 158 9.76 -19.43 -0.94
C THR A 158 9.64 -20.61 0.04
N ASP A 159 10.48 -21.63 -0.14
CA ASP A 159 10.51 -22.76 0.79
C ASP A 159 10.86 -22.31 2.21
N TYR A 160 11.69 -21.27 2.34
CA TYR A 160 11.98 -20.62 3.62
C TYR A 160 10.70 -20.08 4.28
N MET A 161 9.86 -19.35 3.54
CA MET A 161 8.60 -18.80 4.07
C MET A 161 7.63 -19.91 4.47
N VAL A 162 7.52 -20.97 3.66
CA VAL A 162 6.66 -22.11 3.96
C VAL A 162 7.13 -22.81 5.25
N GLY A 163 8.45 -22.96 5.44
CA GLY A 163 9.02 -23.54 6.64
C GLY A 163 8.81 -22.72 7.92
N GLN A 164 8.48 -21.42 7.81
CA GLN A 164 8.13 -20.57 8.97
C GLN A 164 6.66 -20.68 9.39
N TRP A 165 5.81 -21.30 8.57
CA TRP A 165 4.37 -21.48 8.84
C TRP A 165 4.01 -22.87 9.39
N ALA A 166 5.00 -23.76 9.49
CA ALA A 166 4.84 -25.14 9.96
C ALA A 166 4.81 -25.24 11.50
#